data_4f1f62c5eef9f2cb7dc4ab5bf42d3cbb
#
_entry.id   4f1f62c5eef9f2cb7dc4ab5bf42d3cbb
#
_cell.length_a   1.000
_cell.length_b   1.000
_cell.length_c   1.000
_cell.angle_alpha   90.00
_cell.angle_beta   90.00
_cell.angle_gamma   90.00
#
_symmetry.space_group_name_H-M   'P 1'
#
loop_
_entity.id
_entity.type
_entity.pdbx_description
1 polymer ?
#
loop_
_entity_poly.entity_id
_entity_poly.type
_entity_poly.pdbx_seq_one_letter_code
_entity_poly.pdbx_strand_id
1 'polypeptide(L)'
;GFPFEKAVGYTTVGCNEPAFLGAITGSNSKINFARSMETLFHKKSEKIANTKTFEEFYQVFLEELFSDLNIAYEYDNKYNRERAKDINYLSSIFFNGCIENAKSMTQGAGDIVIASPMYIGIANVIDSLIIVKQFVFDEKIITMAELISALKADWQEYEELHALILKKGDFFG
;
A
#
# COMPACT_ATOMS: atom_id res chain seq x y z
N GLY A 1 -12.26 8.06 17.41
CA GLY A 1 -12.64 9.03 16.39
C GLY A 1 -12.22 10.44 16.81
N PHE A 2 -12.26 11.39 15.89
CA PHE A 2 -11.97 12.79 16.21
C PHE A 2 -13.13 13.42 16.98
N PRO A 3 -12.87 14.34 17.93
CA PRO A 3 -13.92 15.13 18.57
C PRO A 3 -14.73 15.92 17.51
N PHE A 4 -16.02 16.11 17.77
CA PHE A 4 -16.92 16.77 16.80
C PHE A 4 -16.42 18.14 16.39
N GLU A 5 -15.95 18.94 17.35
CA GLU A 5 -15.44 20.31 17.12
C GLU A 5 -14.21 20.33 16.18
N LYS A 6 -13.42 19.25 16.17
CA LYS A 6 -12.29 19.08 15.24
C LYS A 6 -12.77 18.54 13.90
N ALA A 7 -13.76 17.64 13.90
CA ALA A 7 -14.31 17.04 12.69
C ALA A 7 -15.03 18.03 11.78
N VAL A 8 -15.62 19.10 12.33
CA VAL A 8 -16.27 20.18 11.55
C VAL A 8 -15.28 20.86 10.57
N GLY A 9 -14.00 20.91 10.92
CA GLY A 9 -12.95 21.48 10.07
C GLY A 9 -12.35 20.47 9.06
N TYR A 10 -12.99 19.33 8.86
CA TYR A 10 -12.54 18.34 7.89
C TYR A 10 -12.59 18.85 6.45
N THR A 11 -11.54 18.58 5.72
CA THR A 11 -11.46 18.77 4.28
C THR A 11 -10.60 17.66 3.66
N THR A 12 -10.53 17.64 2.35
CA THR A 12 -9.61 16.78 1.63
C THR A 12 -8.50 17.60 1.01
N VAL A 13 -7.29 17.07 0.97
CA VAL A 13 -6.15 17.63 0.25
C VAL A 13 -5.55 16.58 -0.68
N GLY A 14 -4.84 17.03 -1.71
CA GLY A 14 -4.21 16.11 -2.65
C GLY A 14 -5.23 15.19 -3.33
N CYS A 15 -4.96 13.88 -3.28
CA CYS A 15 -5.73 12.85 -3.97
C CYS A 15 -6.81 12.19 -3.10
N ASN A 16 -7.27 12.80 -2.02
CA ASN A 16 -8.24 12.38 -1.01
C ASN A 16 -7.66 12.17 0.41
N GLU A 17 -6.50 12.71 0.68
CA GLU A 17 -5.94 12.64 2.03
C GLU A 17 -6.85 13.44 2.99
N PRO A 18 -7.15 12.88 4.18
CA PRO A 18 -7.89 13.61 5.19
C PRO A 18 -7.06 14.77 5.73
N ALA A 19 -7.65 15.93 5.84
CA ALA A 19 -7.03 17.10 6.43
C ALA A 19 -8.00 17.82 7.35
N PHE A 20 -7.45 18.58 8.29
CA PHE A 20 -8.21 19.43 9.20
C PHE A 20 -7.51 20.79 9.30
N LEU A 21 -8.29 21.83 9.47
CA LEU A 21 -7.76 23.18 9.62
C LEU A 21 -6.79 23.23 10.82
N GLY A 22 -5.57 23.68 10.57
CA GLY A 22 -4.51 23.76 11.59
C GLY A 22 -3.89 22.44 12.02
N ALA A 23 -4.22 21.32 11.36
CA ALA A 23 -3.58 20.03 11.60
C ALA A 23 -2.27 19.87 10.83
N ILE A 24 -1.33 19.16 11.42
CA ILE A 24 -0.09 18.79 10.77
C ILE A 24 -0.30 17.50 9.97
N THR A 25 0.03 17.53 8.69
CA THR A 25 0.11 16.32 7.87
C THR A 25 1.53 15.75 7.99
N GLY A 26 1.63 14.53 8.49
CA GLY A 26 2.88 13.82 8.63
C GLY A 26 3.39 13.20 7.33
N SER A 27 4.14 12.13 7.44
CA SER A 27 4.83 11.49 6.33
C SER A 27 3.87 10.96 5.24
N ASN A 28 4.37 10.94 4.02
CA ASN A 28 3.67 10.44 2.83
C ASN A 28 4.44 9.26 2.23
N SER A 29 4.61 8.17 2.99
CA SER A 29 5.14 6.93 2.42
C SER A 29 4.30 6.49 1.26
N LYS A 30 4.97 6.09 0.18
CA LYS A 30 4.32 5.49 -0.98
C LYS A 30 4.63 4.00 -0.98
N ILE A 31 3.60 3.19 -0.88
CA ILE A 31 3.72 1.73 -0.84
C ILE A 31 3.01 1.16 -2.05
N ASN A 32 3.77 0.47 -2.90
CA ASN A 32 3.24 -0.15 -4.11
C ASN A 32 2.92 -1.62 -3.84
N PHE A 33 1.66 -1.94 -3.61
CA PHE A 33 1.16 -3.28 -3.35
C PHE A 33 1.35 -4.23 -4.54
N ALA A 34 1.21 -3.70 -5.77
CA ALA A 34 1.44 -4.50 -6.98
C ALA A 34 2.89 -4.98 -7.07
N ARG A 35 3.86 -4.18 -6.57
CA ARG A 35 5.26 -4.60 -6.51
C ARG A 35 5.50 -5.79 -5.57
N SER A 36 4.79 -5.85 -4.44
CA SER A 36 4.88 -7.00 -3.54
C SER A 36 4.38 -8.27 -4.23
N MET A 37 3.27 -8.17 -4.98
CA MET A 37 2.76 -9.27 -5.79
C MET A 37 3.76 -9.67 -6.89
N GLU A 38 4.27 -8.70 -7.65
CA GLU A 38 5.29 -8.95 -8.68
C GLU A 38 6.54 -9.63 -8.12
N THR A 39 6.98 -9.21 -6.93
CA THR A 39 8.13 -9.81 -6.24
C THR A 39 7.93 -11.30 -5.98
N LEU A 40 6.74 -11.72 -5.58
CA LEU A 40 6.42 -13.13 -5.37
C LEU A 40 6.52 -13.93 -6.66
N PHE A 41 5.92 -13.47 -7.74
CA PHE A 41 5.91 -14.21 -9.01
C PHE A 41 7.28 -14.26 -9.70
N HIS A 42 8.03 -13.16 -9.67
CA HIS A 42 9.30 -13.06 -10.41
C HIS A 42 10.54 -13.42 -9.60
N LYS A 43 10.59 -13.04 -8.32
CA LYS A 43 11.82 -13.16 -7.51
C LYS A 43 11.74 -14.24 -6.43
N LYS A 44 10.56 -14.53 -5.91
CA LYS A 44 10.33 -15.45 -4.79
C LYS A 44 9.30 -16.52 -5.13
N SER A 45 9.25 -16.90 -6.41
CA SER A 45 8.23 -17.83 -6.91
C SER A 45 8.27 -19.21 -6.25
N GLU A 46 9.41 -19.62 -5.69
CA GLU A 46 9.54 -20.85 -4.92
C GLU A 46 8.64 -20.88 -3.67
N LYS A 47 8.32 -19.71 -3.11
CA LYS A 47 7.44 -19.61 -1.94
C LYS A 47 5.99 -19.94 -2.26
N ILE A 48 5.55 -19.65 -3.48
CA ILE A 48 4.16 -19.82 -3.91
C ILE A 48 3.94 -21.05 -4.79
N ALA A 49 4.99 -21.59 -5.40
CA ALA A 49 4.89 -22.69 -6.36
C ALA A 49 4.23 -23.97 -5.81
N ASN A 50 4.33 -24.21 -4.50
CA ASN A 50 3.84 -25.41 -3.84
C ASN A 50 2.60 -25.17 -2.97
N THR A 51 1.99 -23.97 -3.02
CA THR A 51 0.76 -23.67 -2.28
C THR A 51 -0.39 -24.51 -2.85
N LYS A 52 -1.17 -25.13 -1.97
CA LYS A 52 -2.26 -26.05 -2.34
C LYS A 52 -3.64 -25.39 -2.26
N THR A 53 -3.74 -24.35 -1.48
CA THR A 53 -4.98 -23.59 -1.30
C THR A 53 -4.75 -22.11 -1.53
N PHE A 54 -5.82 -21.39 -1.86
CA PHE A 54 -5.76 -19.93 -1.98
C PHE A 54 -5.35 -19.28 -0.67
N GLU A 55 -5.79 -19.81 0.45
CA GLU A 55 -5.47 -19.32 1.79
C GLU A 55 -3.97 -19.38 2.07
N GLU A 56 -3.30 -20.49 1.70
CA GLU A 56 -1.85 -20.62 1.81
C GLU A 56 -1.13 -19.59 0.94
N PHE A 57 -1.54 -19.44 -0.32
CA PHE A 57 -0.99 -18.42 -1.22
C PHE A 57 -1.20 -17.01 -0.66
N TYR A 58 -2.39 -16.70 -0.18
CA TYR A 58 -2.74 -15.39 0.36
C TYR A 58 -1.91 -15.05 1.60
N GLN A 59 -1.66 -16.01 2.49
CA GLN A 59 -0.76 -15.81 3.65
C GLN A 59 0.66 -15.47 3.22
N VAL A 60 1.22 -16.17 2.22
CA VAL A 60 2.54 -15.86 1.68
C VAL A 60 2.58 -14.46 1.08
N PHE A 61 1.50 -14.04 0.39
CA PHE A 61 1.38 -12.67 -0.13
C PHE A 61 1.32 -11.64 1.00
N LEU A 62 0.56 -11.88 2.06
CA LEU A 62 0.48 -10.98 3.20
C LEU A 62 1.84 -10.84 3.91
N GLU A 63 2.58 -11.93 4.08
CA GLU A 63 3.93 -11.87 4.66
C GLU A 63 4.87 -10.98 3.85
N GLU A 64 4.85 -11.09 2.52
CA GLU A 64 5.64 -10.24 1.64
C GLU A 64 5.20 -8.78 1.72
N LEU A 65 3.89 -8.52 1.66
CA LEU A 65 3.32 -7.18 1.77
C LEU A 65 3.67 -6.53 3.12
N PHE A 66 3.52 -7.25 4.24
CA PHE A 66 3.87 -6.73 5.56
C PHE A 66 5.37 -6.49 5.71
N SER A 67 6.21 -7.28 5.06
CA SER A 67 7.66 -7.03 5.00
C SER A 67 7.95 -5.70 4.32
N ASP A 68 7.34 -5.43 3.15
CA ASP A 68 7.49 -4.17 2.43
C ASP A 68 6.91 -2.98 3.21
N LEU A 69 5.76 -3.17 3.87
CA LEU A 69 5.15 -2.16 4.74
C LEU A 69 6.07 -1.78 5.90
N ASN A 70 6.67 -2.75 6.57
CA ASN A 70 7.58 -2.50 7.69
C ASN A 70 8.82 -1.71 7.24
N ILE A 71 9.40 -2.06 6.09
CA ILE A 71 10.53 -1.31 5.50
C ILE A 71 10.11 0.15 5.25
N ALA A 72 8.95 0.37 4.66
CA ALA A 72 8.46 1.73 4.38
C ALA A 72 8.24 2.53 5.67
N TYR A 73 7.66 1.93 6.70
CA TYR A 73 7.46 2.59 8.00
C TYR A 73 8.77 2.89 8.73
N GLU A 74 9.77 2.03 8.62
CA GLU A 74 11.10 2.30 9.18
C GLU A 74 11.76 3.51 8.50
N TYR A 75 11.65 3.62 7.17
CA TYR A 75 12.11 4.80 6.43
C TYR A 75 11.37 6.06 6.85
N ASP A 76 10.06 6.01 6.99
CA ASP A 76 9.25 7.12 7.47
C ASP A 76 9.65 7.58 8.87
N ASN A 77 9.82 6.64 9.77
CA ASN A 77 10.24 6.94 11.14
C ASN A 77 11.63 7.58 11.17
N LYS A 78 12.54 7.10 10.31
CA LYS A 78 13.87 7.71 10.17
C LYS A 78 13.76 9.12 9.60
N TYR A 79 13.01 9.31 8.52
CA TYR A 79 12.78 10.61 7.92
C TYR A 79 12.18 11.61 8.91
N ASN A 80 11.15 11.22 9.64
CA ASN A 80 10.50 12.08 10.64
C ASN A 80 11.44 12.46 11.78
N ARG A 81 12.30 11.53 12.24
CA ARG A 81 13.34 11.85 13.24
C ARG A 81 14.36 12.86 12.73
N GLU A 82 14.80 12.74 11.48
CA GLU A 82 15.72 13.70 10.88
C GLU A 82 15.04 15.06 10.66
N ARG A 83 13.81 15.06 10.14
CA ARG A 83 13.01 16.27 9.95
C ARG A 83 12.74 17.03 11.25
N ALA A 84 12.59 16.33 12.37
CA ALA A 84 12.37 16.95 13.68
C ALA A 84 13.56 17.78 14.17
N LYS A 85 14.74 17.62 13.58
CA LYS A 85 15.94 18.44 13.87
C LYS A 85 15.91 19.78 13.15
N ASP A 86 15.12 19.89 12.06
CA ASP A 86 14.96 21.11 11.29
C ASP A 86 13.75 21.90 11.78
N ILE A 87 14.02 22.99 12.49
CA ILE A 87 12.97 23.78 13.14
C ILE A 87 12.43 24.81 12.17
N ASN A 88 11.15 24.71 11.83
CA ASN A 88 10.44 25.64 10.97
C ASN A 88 9.48 26.52 11.80
N TYR A 89 9.98 27.61 12.34
CA TYR A 89 9.18 28.51 13.16
C TYR A 89 8.08 29.24 12.37
N LEU A 90 8.40 29.74 11.18
CA LEU A 90 7.47 30.55 10.41
C LEU A 90 6.23 29.73 9.99
N SER A 91 6.43 28.49 9.52
CA SER A 91 5.30 27.64 9.19
C SER A 91 4.54 27.15 10.42
N SER A 92 5.23 26.99 11.55
CA SER A 92 4.62 26.44 12.78
C SER A 92 3.53 27.31 13.38
N ILE A 93 3.57 28.63 13.15
CA ILE A 93 2.53 29.55 13.65
C ILE A 93 1.14 29.31 13.05
N PHE A 94 1.06 28.61 11.92
CA PHE A 94 -0.22 28.29 11.26
C PHE A 94 -0.85 26.96 11.73
N PHE A 95 -0.17 26.24 12.61
CA PHE A 95 -0.65 24.95 13.11
C PHE A 95 -1.04 25.02 14.59
N ASN A 96 -2.25 24.55 14.87
CA ASN A 96 -2.79 24.54 16.24
C ASN A 96 -1.92 23.69 17.14
N GLY A 97 -1.62 24.17 18.33
CA GLY A 97 -0.81 23.49 19.34
C GLY A 97 0.69 23.80 19.26
N CYS A 98 1.21 24.32 18.16
CA CYS A 98 2.65 24.60 18.03
C CYS A 98 3.10 25.75 18.93
N ILE A 99 2.32 26.81 19.03
CA ILE A 99 2.62 27.98 19.87
C ILE A 99 2.49 27.60 21.34
N GLU A 100 1.38 26.94 21.69
CA GLU A 100 1.06 26.52 23.06
C GLU A 100 2.11 25.55 23.63
N ASN A 101 2.60 24.65 22.76
CA ASN A 101 3.62 23.67 23.13
C ASN A 101 5.06 24.18 23.00
N ALA A 102 5.24 25.40 22.46
CA ALA A 102 6.55 25.98 22.16
C ALA A 102 7.47 25.05 21.35
N LYS A 103 6.90 24.37 20.35
CA LYS A 103 7.59 23.38 19.48
C LYS A 103 7.23 23.60 18.03
N SER A 104 8.15 23.20 17.13
CA SER A 104 7.93 23.25 15.70
C SER A 104 6.92 22.19 15.22
N MET A 105 6.23 22.47 14.13
CA MET A 105 5.41 21.51 13.41
C MET A 105 6.20 20.25 13.01
N THR A 106 7.50 20.40 12.71
CA THR A 106 8.39 19.27 12.37
C THR A 106 8.67 18.36 13.55
N GLN A 107 8.45 18.85 14.77
CA GLN A 107 8.57 18.09 16.03
C GLN A 107 7.25 17.44 16.45
N GLY A 108 6.22 17.49 15.61
CA GLY A 108 4.90 16.91 15.91
C GLY A 108 4.13 17.62 17.01
N ALA A 109 4.32 18.95 17.16
CA ALA A 109 3.73 19.74 18.24
C ALA A 109 2.25 20.09 18.01
N GLY A 110 1.68 19.77 16.86
CA GLY A 110 0.28 20.09 16.57
C GLY A 110 -0.71 19.27 17.41
N ASP A 111 -1.86 19.84 17.66
CA ASP A 111 -2.99 19.16 18.32
C ASP A 111 -3.45 17.91 17.56
N ILE A 112 -3.37 17.97 16.25
CA ILE A 112 -3.67 16.85 15.37
C ILE A 112 -2.47 16.66 14.43
N VAL A 113 -1.92 15.45 14.43
CA VAL A 113 -0.88 15.02 13.48
C VAL A 113 -1.41 13.80 12.73
N ILE A 114 -1.50 13.90 11.40
CA ILE A 114 -2.02 12.85 10.53
C ILE A 114 -0.87 12.27 9.73
N ALA A 115 -0.71 10.96 9.78
CA ALA A 115 0.10 10.21 8.83
C ALA A 115 -0.81 9.69 7.72
N SER A 116 -0.50 10.01 6.47
CA SER A 116 -1.31 9.61 5.30
C SER A 116 -0.44 8.80 4.33
N PRO A 117 -0.17 7.52 4.61
CA PRO A 117 0.55 6.68 3.65
C PRO A 117 -0.29 6.50 2.39
N MET A 118 0.37 6.56 1.24
CA MET A 118 -0.28 6.36 -0.07
C MET A 118 -0.08 4.91 -0.51
N TYR A 119 -1.18 4.22 -0.74
CA TYR A 119 -1.17 2.84 -1.24
C TYR A 119 -1.46 2.83 -2.74
N ILE A 120 -0.50 2.31 -3.51
CA ILE A 120 -0.55 2.27 -4.98
C ILE A 120 -0.81 0.82 -5.43
N GLY A 121 -1.62 0.65 -6.48
CA GLY A 121 -1.84 -0.64 -7.12
C GLY A 121 -2.76 -1.59 -6.35
N ILE A 122 -3.62 -1.10 -5.44
CA ILE A 122 -4.56 -1.93 -4.68
C ILE A 122 -5.53 -2.65 -5.63
N ALA A 123 -6.14 -1.93 -6.57
CA ALA A 123 -7.07 -2.54 -7.53
C ALA A 123 -6.38 -3.64 -8.34
N ASN A 124 -5.16 -3.39 -8.83
CA ASN A 124 -4.38 -4.40 -9.57
C ASN A 124 -4.11 -5.65 -8.72
N VAL A 125 -3.83 -5.48 -7.43
CA VAL A 125 -3.62 -6.62 -6.53
C VAL A 125 -4.91 -7.38 -6.28
N ILE A 126 -6.03 -6.69 -6.09
CA ILE A 126 -7.35 -7.33 -5.91
C ILE A 126 -7.68 -8.18 -7.13
N ASP A 127 -7.56 -7.63 -8.34
CA ASP A 127 -7.79 -8.36 -9.58
C ASP A 127 -6.84 -9.56 -9.72
N SER A 128 -5.55 -9.37 -9.40
CA SER A 128 -4.57 -10.47 -9.41
C SER A 128 -4.93 -11.58 -8.44
N LEU A 129 -5.37 -11.24 -7.22
CA LEU A 129 -5.81 -12.22 -6.21
C LEU A 129 -7.05 -12.98 -6.68
N ILE A 130 -8.02 -12.29 -7.28
CA ILE A 130 -9.24 -12.89 -7.81
C ILE A 130 -8.89 -13.87 -8.94
N ILE A 131 -8.04 -13.46 -9.88
CA ILE A 131 -7.60 -14.31 -11.00
C ILE A 131 -6.83 -15.54 -10.49
N VAL A 132 -5.90 -15.37 -9.56
CA VAL A 132 -5.18 -16.51 -8.97
C VAL A 132 -6.17 -17.46 -8.28
N LYS A 133 -7.10 -16.92 -7.49
CA LYS A 133 -8.13 -17.72 -6.82
C LYS A 133 -8.95 -18.51 -7.82
N GLN A 134 -9.53 -17.81 -8.81
CA GLN A 134 -10.44 -18.41 -9.80
C GLN A 134 -9.72 -19.46 -10.65
N PHE A 135 -8.62 -19.08 -11.33
CA PHE A 135 -8.00 -19.93 -12.36
C PHE A 135 -7.13 -21.04 -11.79
N VAL A 136 -6.46 -20.80 -10.66
CA VAL A 136 -5.52 -21.78 -10.09
C VAL A 136 -6.19 -22.67 -9.06
N PHE A 137 -7.00 -22.12 -8.16
CA PHE A 137 -7.49 -22.87 -7.00
C PHE A 137 -8.94 -23.37 -7.16
N ASP A 138 -9.87 -22.54 -7.64
CA ASP A 138 -11.28 -22.88 -7.74
C ASP A 138 -11.58 -23.69 -9.01
N GLU A 139 -11.32 -23.14 -10.20
CA GLU A 139 -11.61 -23.78 -11.48
C GLU A 139 -10.49 -24.71 -11.97
N LYS A 140 -9.28 -24.56 -11.44
CA LYS A 140 -8.09 -25.37 -11.75
C LYS A 140 -7.81 -25.45 -13.25
N ILE A 141 -7.96 -24.31 -13.93
CA ILE A 141 -7.69 -24.19 -15.38
C ILE A 141 -6.19 -24.28 -15.65
N ILE A 142 -5.39 -23.69 -14.73
CA ILE A 142 -3.93 -23.70 -14.79
C ILE A 142 -3.35 -24.03 -13.42
N THR A 143 -2.13 -24.52 -13.41
CA THR A 143 -1.36 -24.69 -12.17
C THR A 143 -0.65 -23.39 -11.77
N MET A 144 -0.28 -23.26 -10.51
CA MET A 144 0.54 -22.13 -10.06
C MET A 144 1.89 -22.08 -10.80
N ALA A 145 2.47 -23.23 -11.10
CA ALA A 145 3.74 -23.32 -11.84
C ALA A 145 3.61 -22.80 -13.29
N GLU A 146 2.52 -23.14 -13.96
CA GLU A 146 2.22 -22.61 -15.32
C GLU A 146 2.00 -21.09 -15.28
N LEU A 147 1.23 -20.59 -14.32
CA LEU A 147 1.03 -19.14 -14.16
C LEU A 147 2.36 -18.40 -13.92
N ILE A 148 3.21 -18.93 -13.03
CA ILE A 148 4.54 -18.38 -12.79
C ILE A 148 5.37 -18.36 -14.08
N SER A 149 5.33 -19.43 -14.86
CA SER A 149 6.06 -19.54 -16.13
C SER A 149 5.56 -18.52 -17.16
N ALA A 150 4.24 -18.40 -17.31
CA ALA A 150 3.62 -17.46 -18.23
C ALA A 150 3.97 -15.99 -17.87
N LEU A 151 3.91 -15.64 -16.59
CA LEU A 151 4.27 -14.29 -16.12
C LEU A 151 5.76 -13.99 -16.32
N LYS A 152 6.66 -14.98 -16.06
CA LYS A 152 8.10 -14.81 -16.29
C LYS A 152 8.47 -14.69 -17.77
N ALA A 153 7.67 -15.32 -18.64
CA ALA A 153 7.82 -15.22 -20.10
C ALA A 153 7.16 -13.96 -20.70
N ASP A 154 6.58 -13.09 -19.85
CA ASP A 154 5.79 -11.93 -20.30
C ASP A 154 4.73 -12.35 -21.34
N TRP A 155 4.04 -13.47 -21.06
CA TRP A 155 3.00 -14.11 -21.89
C TRP A 155 3.47 -14.67 -23.24
N GLN A 156 4.78 -14.63 -23.54
CA GLN A 156 5.30 -15.27 -24.76
C GLN A 156 5.08 -16.79 -24.67
N GLU A 157 4.51 -17.37 -25.73
CA GLU A 157 4.04 -18.75 -25.81
C GLU A 157 2.83 -19.09 -24.90
N TYR A 158 2.22 -18.06 -24.24
CA TYR A 158 1.03 -18.18 -23.41
C TYR A 158 -0.09 -17.20 -23.81
N GLU A 159 -0.10 -16.74 -25.07
CA GLU A 159 -1.04 -15.71 -25.56
C GLU A 159 -2.50 -16.19 -25.44
N GLU A 160 -2.77 -17.47 -25.67
CA GLU A 160 -4.11 -18.03 -25.51
C GLU A 160 -4.58 -18.01 -24.05
N LEU A 161 -3.69 -18.32 -23.13
CA LEU A 161 -3.97 -18.25 -21.69
C LEU A 161 -4.23 -16.80 -21.26
N HIS A 162 -3.41 -15.86 -21.73
CA HIS A 162 -3.62 -14.43 -21.46
C HIS A 162 -4.98 -13.96 -21.98
N ALA A 163 -5.32 -14.30 -23.22
CA ALA A 163 -6.62 -13.96 -23.80
C ALA A 163 -7.80 -14.61 -23.03
N LEU A 164 -7.62 -15.84 -22.53
CA LEU A 164 -8.62 -16.53 -21.73
C LEU A 164 -8.85 -15.81 -20.40
N ILE A 165 -7.76 -15.41 -19.70
CA ILE A 165 -7.84 -14.67 -18.45
C ILE A 165 -8.56 -13.33 -18.66
N LEU A 166 -8.18 -12.56 -19.68
CA LEU A 166 -8.83 -11.29 -19.98
C LEU A 166 -10.32 -11.42 -20.34
N LYS A 167 -10.71 -12.56 -20.93
CA LYS A 167 -12.11 -12.81 -21.34
C LYS A 167 -12.99 -13.36 -20.21
N LYS A 168 -12.44 -14.18 -19.34
CA LYS A 168 -13.20 -14.93 -18.31
C LYS A 168 -12.92 -14.50 -16.87
N GLY A 169 -11.91 -13.68 -16.65
CA GLY A 169 -11.55 -13.25 -15.31
C GLY A 169 -12.63 -12.38 -14.68
N ASP A 170 -12.93 -12.63 -13.42
CA ASP A 170 -13.84 -11.83 -12.62
C ASP A 170 -13.09 -10.61 -12.06
N PHE A 171 -12.85 -9.63 -12.91
CA PHE A 171 -12.17 -8.39 -12.48
C PHE A 171 -13.08 -7.52 -11.62
N PHE A 172 -12.50 -6.87 -10.63
CA PHE A 172 -13.24 -6.02 -9.69
C PHE A 172 -13.49 -4.61 -10.26
N GLY A 173 -12.60 -4.10 -11.10
CA GLY A 173 -12.65 -2.74 -11.65
C GLY A 173 -12.46 -2.59 -13.13
#